data_2d368d494419b0b803649c5cafb6b814
#
_entry.id   2d368d494419b0b803649c5cafb6b814
#
_cell.length_a   1.000
_cell.length_b   1.000
_cell.length_c   1.000
_cell.angle_alpha   90.00
_cell.angle_beta   90.00
_cell.angle_gamma   90.00
#
_symmetry.space_group_name_H-M   'P 1'
#
loop_
_entity.id
_entity.type
_entity.pdbx_description
1 polymer ?
#
loop_
_entity_poly.entity_id
_entity_poly.type
_entity_poly.pdbx_seq_one_letter_code
_entity_poly.pdbx_strand_id
1 'polypeptide(L)'
;MDISEIKVFPVNEDRLKAYVTIVLDNCFVVRDLKIILGNDGLFVAMPSKKRKDGTFRDIAHPLNQDTRKLFEDKILQAYNDGINSKP
;
A
#
# COMPACT_ATOMS: atom_id res chain seq x y z
N MET A 1 -1.36 -16.87 -3.80
CA MET A 1 -2.27 -15.71 -3.73
C MET A 1 -1.72 -14.60 -4.62
N ASP A 2 -2.51 -14.18 -5.58
CA ASP A 2 -2.08 -13.18 -6.55
C ASP A 2 -2.80 -11.86 -6.34
N ILE A 3 -2.05 -10.77 -6.53
CA ILE A 3 -2.67 -9.45 -6.63
C ILE A 3 -3.19 -9.32 -8.06
N SER A 4 -4.50 -9.36 -8.22
CA SER A 4 -5.13 -9.32 -9.54
C SER A 4 -5.44 -7.91 -10.01
N GLU A 5 -5.52 -6.94 -9.09
CA GLU A 5 -5.75 -5.54 -9.43
C GLU A 5 -5.15 -4.63 -8.37
N ILE A 6 -4.59 -3.51 -8.80
CA ILE A 6 -4.07 -2.48 -7.91
C ILE A 6 -4.63 -1.15 -8.36
N LYS A 7 -5.29 -0.44 -7.45
CA LYS A 7 -5.79 0.91 -7.71
C LYS A 7 -5.04 1.89 -6.82
N VAL A 8 -4.41 2.88 -7.42
CA VAL A 8 -3.63 3.89 -6.71
C VAL A 8 -4.35 5.22 -6.80
N PHE A 9 -4.56 5.84 -5.65
CA PHE A 9 -5.20 7.15 -5.52
C PHE A 9 -4.19 8.14 -4.98
N PRO A 10 -3.44 8.84 -5.87
CA PRO A 10 -2.41 9.77 -5.41
C PRO A 10 -3.00 10.91 -4.60
N VAL A 11 -2.28 11.31 -3.55
CA VAL A 11 -2.61 12.50 -2.77
C VAL A 11 -1.38 13.40 -2.68
N ASN A 12 -1.60 14.67 -2.43
CA ASN A 12 -0.51 15.64 -2.39
C ASN A 12 -0.31 16.11 -0.95
N GLU A 13 0.19 15.21 -0.12
CA GLU A 13 0.49 15.51 1.26
C GLU A 13 1.97 15.30 1.53
N ASP A 14 2.43 15.79 2.67
CA ASP A 14 3.86 15.86 2.99
C ASP A 14 4.53 14.48 2.93
N ARG A 15 4.01 13.52 3.66
CA ARG A 15 4.56 12.17 3.70
C ARG A 15 3.66 11.12 3.05
N LEU A 16 2.37 11.32 3.09
CA LEU A 16 1.41 10.41 2.49
C LEU A 16 1.32 10.72 0.99
N LYS A 17 1.74 9.77 0.16
CA LYS A 17 1.79 9.97 -1.28
C LYS A 17 0.62 9.36 -2.02
N ALA A 18 0.01 8.31 -1.49
CA ALA A 18 -1.14 7.69 -2.12
C ALA A 18 -1.88 6.78 -1.15
N TYR A 19 -3.16 6.60 -1.42
CA TYR A 19 -3.92 5.48 -0.88
C TYR A 19 -3.98 4.38 -1.94
N VAL A 20 -4.03 3.13 -1.51
CA VAL A 20 -4.02 2.00 -2.42
C VAL A 20 -5.10 1.01 -2.03
N THR A 21 -5.78 0.48 -3.03
CA THR A 21 -6.71 -0.63 -2.91
C THR A 21 -6.17 -1.77 -3.76
N ILE A 22 -6.13 -2.97 -3.21
CA ILE A 22 -5.71 -4.14 -3.95
C ILE A 22 -6.82 -5.19 -3.96
N VAL A 23 -6.85 -5.98 -5.03
CA VAL A 23 -7.75 -7.13 -5.14
C VAL A 23 -6.88 -8.37 -5.22
N LEU A 24 -7.23 -9.37 -4.42
CA LEU A 24 -6.52 -10.64 -4.35
C LEU A 24 -7.35 -11.74 -5.00
N ASP A 25 -6.75 -12.48 -5.92
CA ASP A 25 -7.37 -13.62 -6.60
C ASP A 25 -8.75 -13.29 -7.18
N ASN A 26 -8.95 -12.06 -7.63
CA ASN A 26 -10.23 -11.56 -8.19
C ASN A 26 -11.43 -11.70 -7.25
N CYS A 27 -11.21 -11.91 -5.96
CA CYS A 27 -12.32 -12.19 -5.04
C CYS A 27 -12.19 -11.58 -3.66
N PHE A 28 -11.08 -10.92 -3.35
CA PHE A 28 -10.88 -10.32 -2.03
C PHE A 28 -10.27 -8.93 -2.18
N VAL A 29 -10.92 -7.91 -1.64
CA VAL A 29 -10.43 -6.54 -1.71
C VAL A 29 -9.82 -6.12 -0.37
N VAL A 30 -8.67 -5.46 -0.42
CA VAL A 30 -8.06 -4.82 0.74
C VAL A 30 -7.91 -3.34 0.42
N ARG A 31 -8.47 -2.49 1.28
CA ARG A 31 -8.45 -1.04 1.13
C ARG A 31 -7.55 -0.38 2.17
N ASP A 32 -7.30 0.91 1.98
CA ASP A 32 -6.59 1.75 2.95
C ASP A 32 -5.12 1.37 3.17
N LEU A 33 -4.50 0.71 2.20
CA LEU A 33 -3.05 0.69 2.17
C LEU A 33 -2.56 2.09 1.82
N LYS A 34 -1.36 2.43 2.25
CA LYS A 34 -0.79 3.76 2.02
C LYS A 34 0.61 3.65 1.47
N ILE A 35 0.96 4.57 0.58
CA ILE A 35 2.34 4.76 0.15
C ILE A 35 2.85 5.98 0.88
N ILE A 36 3.91 5.79 1.65
CA ILE A 36 4.45 6.80 2.54
C ILE A 36 5.91 7.05 2.20
N LEU A 37 6.30 8.33 2.21
CA LEU A 37 7.69 8.71 2.04
C LEU A 37 8.37 8.70 3.41
N GLY A 38 9.23 7.70 3.61
CA GLY A 38 10.04 7.58 4.80
C GLY A 38 11.43 8.16 4.59
N ASN A 39 12.29 7.99 5.59
CA ASN A 39 13.66 8.50 5.53
C ASN A 39 14.50 7.81 4.45
N ASP A 40 14.24 6.55 4.17
CA ASP A 40 14.98 5.76 3.20
C ASP A 40 14.25 5.59 1.86
N GLY A 41 13.17 6.31 1.65
CA GLY A 41 12.40 6.23 0.43
C GLY A 41 10.95 5.84 0.67
N LEU A 42 10.28 5.45 -0.41
CA LEU A 42 8.87 5.09 -0.34
C LEU A 42 8.70 3.69 0.25
N PHE A 43 7.69 3.53 1.06
CA PHE A 43 7.28 2.21 1.54
C PHE A 43 5.77 2.09 1.59
N VAL A 44 5.28 0.86 1.68
CA VAL A 44 3.85 0.56 1.75
C VAL A 44 3.47 0.28 3.19
N ALA A 45 2.51 1.04 3.70
CA ALA A 45 1.93 0.79 5.02
C ALA A 45 0.63 0.01 4.85
N MET A 46 0.48 -1.04 5.64
CA MET A 46 -0.73 -1.85 5.64
C MET A 46 -1.88 -1.13 6.33
N PRO A 47 -3.13 -1.50 6.05
CA PRO A 47 -4.25 -0.91 6.75
C PRO A 47 -4.13 -1.14 8.25
N SER A 48 -4.34 -0.09 9.02
CA SER A 48 -4.11 -0.13 10.46
C SER A 48 -5.20 0.62 11.20
N LYS A 49 -5.32 0.32 12.50
CA LYS A 49 -6.28 0.97 13.38
C LYS A 49 -5.55 1.54 14.58
N LYS A 50 -5.93 2.77 14.96
CA LYS A 50 -5.38 3.41 16.15
C LYS A 50 -5.99 2.81 17.40
N ARG A 51 -5.13 2.44 18.35
CA ARG A 51 -5.55 1.92 19.64
C ARG A 51 -5.85 3.07 20.62
N LYS A 52 -6.47 2.72 21.75
CA LYS A 52 -6.80 3.69 22.80
C LYS A 52 -5.56 4.37 23.37
N ASP A 53 -4.43 3.69 23.38
CA ASP A 53 -3.17 4.24 23.90
C ASP A 53 -2.43 5.11 22.89
N GLY A 54 -2.98 5.31 21.68
CA GLY A 54 -2.38 6.12 20.64
C GLY A 54 -1.49 5.38 19.67
N THR A 55 -1.21 4.10 19.90
CA THR A 55 -0.43 3.30 18.97
C THR A 55 -1.30 2.75 17.85
N PHE A 56 -0.67 2.37 16.74
CA PHE A 56 -1.36 1.77 15.59
C PHE A 56 -1.07 0.29 15.52
N ARG A 57 -2.08 -0.46 15.10
CA ARG A 57 -1.95 -1.88 14.87
C ARG A 57 -2.49 -2.22 13.49
N ASP A 58 -1.73 -3.01 12.72
CA ASP A 58 -2.17 -3.46 11.41
C ASP A 58 -3.42 -4.31 11.54
N ILE A 59 -4.40 -4.04 10.69
CA ILE A 59 -5.64 -4.83 10.60
C ILE A 59 -5.40 -6.04 9.70
N ALA A 60 -4.59 -5.86 8.66
CA ALA A 60 -4.23 -6.89 7.70
C ALA A 60 -2.78 -6.70 7.31
N HIS A 61 -2.02 -7.79 7.23
CA HIS A 61 -0.61 -7.72 6.83
C HIS A 61 -0.14 -9.08 6.34
N PRO A 62 0.91 -9.09 5.50
CA PRO A 62 1.53 -10.35 5.10
C PRO A 62 2.16 -11.05 6.31
N LEU A 63 2.15 -12.37 6.30
CA LEU A 63 2.69 -13.16 7.41
C LEU A 63 4.18 -13.47 7.30
N ASN A 64 4.78 -13.20 6.13
CA ASN A 64 6.19 -13.45 5.92
C ASN A 64 6.82 -12.37 5.05
N GLN A 65 8.15 -12.33 5.03
CA GLN A 65 8.88 -11.30 4.32
C GLN A 65 8.75 -11.42 2.81
N ASP A 66 8.69 -12.63 2.28
CA ASP A 66 8.57 -12.82 0.84
C ASP A 66 7.27 -12.23 0.30
N THR A 67 6.17 -12.48 1.01
CA THR A 67 4.86 -11.92 0.62
C THR A 67 4.84 -10.40 0.79
N ARG A 68 5.43 -9.88 1.87
CA ARG A 68 5.53 -8.44 2.09
C ARG A 68 6.30 -7.76 0.97
N LYS A 69 7.43 -8.33 0.58
CA LYS A 69 8.24 -7.78 -0.50
C LYS A 69 7.49 -7.83 -1.83
N LEU A 70 6.79 -8.92 -2.11
CA LEU A 70 5.99 -9.05 -3.32
C LEU A 70 4.92 -7.95 -3.39
N PHE A 71 4.19 -7.74 -2.30
CA PHE A 71 3.16 -6.70 -2.25
C PHE A 71 3.77 -5.31 -2.42
N GLU A 72 4.84 -5.04 -1.69
CA GLU A 72 5.50 -3.74 -1.74
C GLU A 72 6.03 -3.44 -3.14
N ASP A 73 6.73 -4.39 -3.75
CA ASP A 73 7.30 -4.20 -5.08
C ASP A 73 6.21 -3.92 -6.11
N LYS A 74 5.14 -4.70 -6.10
CA LYS A 74 4.05 -4.53 -7.06
C LYS A 74 3.28 -3.24 -6.86
N ILE A 75 3.02 -2.87 -5.62
CA ILE A 75 2.28 -1.64 -5.30
C ILE A 75 3.13 -0.42 -5.67
N LEU A 76 4.39 -0.41 -5.33
CA LEU A 76 5.28 0.71 -5.67
C LEU A 76 5.49 0.82 -7.17
N GLN A 77 5.57 -0.31 -7.88
CA GLN A 77 5.66 -0.30 -9.33
C GLN A 77 4.40 0.33 -9.95
N ALA A 78 3.23 -0.05 -9.48
CA ALA A 78 1.97 0.52 -9.97
C ALA A 78 1.90 2.02 -9.71
N TYR A 79 2.36 2.46 -8.55
CA TYR A 79 2.43 3.88 -8.23
C TYR A 79 3.35 4.64 -9.20
N ASN A 80 4.55 4.13 -9.41
CA ASN A 80 5.52 4.75 -10.31
C ASN A 80 5.02 4.75 -11.76
N ASP A 81 4.43 3.67 -12.21
CA ASP A 81 3.87 3.58 -13.56
C ASP A 81 2.74 4.59 -13.76
N GLY A 82 1.89 4.75 -12.75
CA GLY A 82 0.82 5.72 -12.81
C GLY A 82 1.31 7.16 -12.90
N ILE A 83 2.35 7.50 -12.15
CA ILE A 83 2.97 8.83 -12.20
C ILE A 83 3.63 9.05 -13.56
N ASN A 84 4.38 8.06 -14.05
CA ASN A 84 5.13 8.20 -15.29
C ASN A 84 4.23 8.18 -16.53
N SER A 85 3.04 7.59 -16.44
CA SER A 85 2.11 7.48 -17.56
C SER A 85 1.19 8.69 -17.71
N LYS A 86 1.21 9.61 -16.78
CA LYS A 86 0.40 10.82 -16.87
C LYS A 86 0.98 11.77 -17.93
N PRO A 87 0.12 12.28 -18.81
CA PRO A 87 0.56 13.27 -19.78
C PRO A 87 0.93 14.59 -19.10
#